data_dacf3ff0b5a657b418feae1cd984db93
#
_entry.id   dacf3ff0b5a657b418feae1cd984db93
#
_cell.length_a   1.000
_cell.length_b   1.000
_cell.length_c   1.000
_cell.angle_alpha   90.00
_cell.angle_beta   90.00
_cell.angle_gamma   90.00
#
_symmetry.space_group_name_H-M   'P 1'
#
loop_
_entity.id
_entity.type
_entity.pdbx_description
1 polymer ?
#
loop_
_entity_poly.entity_id
_entity_poly.type
_entity_poly.pdbx_seq_one_letter_code
_entity_poly.pdbx_strand_id
1 'polypeptide(L)'
;MFRLKGSYKESLNKHLLASQNSHYIDYTLHASIFDDSQIAEMQYCAENKIISFKIYMNLGGDVGHVYMEMNPGEEKLIAAEVNVTNELVEKIVKNAASLKCPVLVHAEDYQECSCGMKTEKEKNHDGLNAWSESRSPNFEAKSIQIICEYGRKYDCQIYFVHIGSKLALDKIKEEKKKGTKIFVETCPHYLTLSHET
;
A
#
# COMPACT_ATOMS: atom_id res chain seq x y z
N MET A 1 0.48 -8.62 6.96
CA MET A 1 1.74 -8.53 7.74
C MET A 1 2.47 -7.28 7.26
N PHE A 2 2.66 -6.35 8.12
CA PHE A 2 3.45 -5.16 7.87
C PHE A 2 4.87 -5.45 8.36
N ARG A 3 5.86 -5.32 7.50
CA ARG A 3 7.25 -5.58 7.84
C ARG A 3 8.15 -4.66 7.04
N LEU A 4 8.64 -3.64 7.69
CA LEU A 4 9.48 -2.60 7.09
C LEU A 4 10.83 -3.13 6.61
N LYS A 5 11.41 -4.10 7.33
CA LYS A 5 12.71 -4.65 7.04
C LYS A 5 12.83 -6.08 7.56
N GLY A 6 13.57 -6.92 6.82
CA GLY A 6 13.90 -8.28 7.22
C GLY A 6 13.01 -9.34 6.56
N SER A 7 13.30 -10.58 6.90
CA SER A 7 12.82 -11.77 6.19
C SER A 7 11.44 -12.22 6.64
N TYR A 8 10.56 -12.53 5.70
CA TYR A 8 9.30 -13.23 5.95
C TYR A 8 9.51 -14.69 6.36
N LYS A 9 10.60 -15.33 5.91
CA LYS A 9 10.94 -16.69 6.35
C LYS A 9 11.17 -16.78 7.85
N GLU A 10 11.69 -15.70 8.45
CA GLU A 10 11.93 -15.62 9.90
C GLU A 10 10.71 -15.17 10.69
N SER A 11 9.83 -14.35 10.10
CA SER A 11 8.75 -13.69 10.82
C SER A 11 7.36 -14.28 10.59
N LEU A 12 7.13 -15.02 9.50
CA LEU A 12 5.82 -15.52 9.12
C LEU A 12 5.16 -16.35 10.24
N ASN A 13 5.91 -17.29 10.83
CA ASN A 13 5.38 -18.12 11.90
C ASN A 13 4.97 -17.31 13.14
N LYS A 14 5.69 -16.22 13.46
CA LYS A 14 5.32 -15.33 14.57
C LYS A 14 3.99 -14.63 14.29
N HIS A 15 3.78 -14.14 13.05
CA HIS A 15 2.51 -13.53 12.65
C HIS A 15 1.34 -14.54 12.68
N LEU A 16 1.56 -15.76 12.21
CA LEU A 16 0.55 -16.82 12.23
C LEU A 16 0.20 -17.20 13.68
N LEU A 17 1.18 -17.37 14.55
CA LEU A 17 0.96 -17.68 15.97
C LEU A 17 0.22 -16.53 16.68
N ALA A 18 0.59 -15.28 16.42
CA ALA A 18 -0.09 -14.12 16.99
C ALA A 18 -1.56 -14.00 16.54
N SER A 19 -1.86 -14.48 15.32
CA SER A 19 -3.22 -14.51 14.79
C SER A 19 -4.04 -15.72 15.26
N GLN A 20 -3.37 -16.76 15.75
CA GLN A 20 -4.03 -18.00 16.17
C GLN A 20 -4.96 -17.73 17.36
N ASN A 21 -6.20 -18.22 17.28
CA ASN A 21 -7.24 -18.03 18.31
C ASN A 21 -7.64 -16.56 18.58
N SER A 22 -7.26 -15.64 17.68
CA SER A 22 -7.57 -14.20 17.81
C SER A 22 -8.74 -13.76 16.92
N HIS A 23 -9.35 -14.68 16.18
CA HIS A 23 -10.42 -14.40 15.21
C HIS A 23 -11.63 -15.30 15.43
N TYR A 24 -12.83 -14.76 15.16
CA TYR A 24 -14.10 -15.50 15.18
C TYR A 24 -14.50 -16.04 13.81
N ILE A 25 -13.77 -15.65 12.76
CA ILE A 25 -14.01 -16.05 11.36
C ILE A 25 -12.66 -16.47 10.74
N ASP A 26 -12.74 -17.11 9.59
CA ASP A 26 -11.55 -17.40 8.78
C ASP A 26 -10.81 -16.11 8.41
N TYR A 27 -9.50 -16.16 8.38
CA TYR A 27 -8.66 -15.02 8.06
C TYR A 27 -7.51 -15.40 7.13
N THR A 28 -6.97 -14.41 6.46
CA THR A 28 -5.71 -14.49 5.73
C THR A 28 -4.84 -13.28 6.04
N LEU A 29 -3.58 -13.36 5.69
CA LEU A 29 -2.62 -12.27 5.88
C LEU A 29 -2.15 -11.75 4.51
N HIS A 30 -1.92 -10.45 4.43
CA HIS A 30 -1.25 -9.82 3.29
C HIS A 30 0.21 -9.57 3.65
N ALA A 31 1.15 -9.87 2.78
CA ALA A 31 2.55 -9.49 2.96
C ALA A 31 2.81 -8.12 2.34
N SER A 32 3.27 -7.16 3.13
CA SER A 32 3.72 -5.85 2.64
C SER A 32 5.13 -5.97 2.09
N ILE A 33 5.40 -5.37 0.93
CA ILE A 33 6.71 -5.45 0.29
C ILE A 33 7.32 -4.05 0.19
N PHE A 34 8.53 -3.88 0.73
CA PHE A 34 9.23 -2.60 0.82
C PHE A 34 10.61 -2.61 0.18
N ASP A 35 11.17 -3.79 -0.15
CA ASP A 35 12.49 -3.90 -0.76
C ASP A 35 12.65 -5.16 -1.64
N ASP A 36 13.77 -5.21 -2.38
CA ASP A 36 14.08 -6.34 -3.28
C ASP A 36 14.30 -7.66 -2.53
N SER A 37 14.76 -7.63 -1.27
CA SER A 37 14.95 -8.86 -0.48
C SER A 37 13.62 -9.52 -0.17
N GLN A 38 12.60 -8.73 0.13
CA GLN A 38 11.23 -9.21 0.35
C GLN A 38 10.56 -9.67 -0.94
N ILE A 39 10.88 -9.06 -2.10
CA ILE A 39 10.42 -9.56 -3.40
C ILE A 39 10.92 -11.00 -3.63
N ALA A 40 12.17 -11.29 -3.28
CA ALA A 40 12.74 -12.64 -3.40
C ALA A 40 12.03 -13.68 -2.52
N GLU A 41 11.30 -13.26 -1.50
CA GLU A 41 10.53 -14.12 -0.60
C GLU A 41 9.04 -14.23 -0.93
N MET A 42 8.54 -13.51 -1.95
CA MET A 42 7.12 -13.56 -2.34
C MET A 42 6.66 -14.99 -2.69
N GLN A 43 7.52 -15.78 -3.36
CA GLN A 43 7.26 -17.20 -3.64
C GLN A 43 7.05 -17.99 -2.35
N TYR A 44 7.94 -17.83 -1.37
CA TYR A 44 7.83 -18.47 -0.07
C TYR A 44 6.52 -18.09 0.65
N CYS A 45 6.16 -16.79 0.62
CA CYS A 45 4.88 -16.33 1.18
C CYS A 45 3.69 -17.05 0.51
N ALA A 46 3.66 -17.12 -0.82
CA ALA A 46 2.57 -17.76 -1.56
C ALA A 46 2.46 -19.26 -1.24
N GLU A 47 3.58 -19.99 -1.16
CA GLU A 47 3.63 -21.41 -0.76
C GLU A 47 3.10 -21.63 0.67
N ASN A 48 3.22 -20.63 1.55
CA ASN A 48 2.72 -20.65 2.91
C ASN A 48 1.33 -19.98 3.06
N LYS A 49 0.53 -19.94 1.99
CA LYS A 49 -0.86 -19.46 1.96
C LYS A 49 -1.03 -17.96 2.15
N ILE A 50 0.03 -17.18 2.01
CA ILE A 50 -0.05 -15.72 1.92
C ILE A 50 -0.19 -15.38 0.43
N ILE A 51 -1.43 -15.29 -0.03
CA ILE A 51 -1.76 -15.23 -1.47
C ILE A 51 -2.03 -13.82 -1.98
N SER A 52 -1.55 -12.79 -1.29
CA SER A 52 -1.74 -11.40 -1.67
C SER A 52 -0.63 -10.52 -1.09
N PHE A 53 -0.27 -9.50 -1.85
CA PHE A 53 0.83 -8.59 -1.49
C PHE A 53 0.34 -7.16 -1.39
N LYS A 54 0.79 -6.43 -0.39
CA LYS A 54 0.38 -5.04 -0.13
C LYS A 54 1.50 -4.07 -0.47
N ILE A 55 1.16 -3.03 -1.20
CA ILE A 55 2.02 -1.90 -1.55
C ILE A 55 1.47 -0.62 -0.92
N TYR A 56 2.38 0.22 -0.41
CA TYR A 56 2.09 1.57 0.09
C TYR A 56 2.85 2.58 -0.77
N MET A 57 2.21 3.10 -1.82
CA MET A 57 2.86 4.02 -2.75
C MET A 57 3.13 5.41 -2.16
N ASN A 58 2.55 5.70 -0.99
CA ASN A 58 2.79 6.95 -0.26
C ASN A 58 4.02 6.90 0.66
N LEU A 59 4.72 5.77 0.74
CA LEU A 59 5.90 5.63 1.58
C LEU A 59 7.17 5.82 0.77
N GLY A 60 7.88 6.88 1.04
CA GLY A 60 9.13 7.22 0.36
C GLY A 60 9.45 8.70 0.40
N GLY A 61 10.52 9.07 -0.31
CA GLY A 61 10.93 10.44 -0.56
C GLY A 61 11.92 11.02 0.44
N ASP A 62 12.33 12.26 0.16
CA ASP A 62 13.37 13.01 0.86
C ASP A 62 12.98 13.48 2.27
N VAL A 63 11.86 13.03 2.80
CA VAL A 63 11.33 13.58 4.04
C VAL A 63 11.98 12.97 5.27
N GLY A 64 12.92 12.03 5.08
CA GLY A 64 13.68 11.42 6.18
C GLY A 64 12.79 10.73 7.21
N HIS A 65 11.63 10.22 6.77
CA HIS A 65 10.72 9.52 7.66
C HIS A 65 11.29 8.14 8.00
N VAL A 66 11.62 7.98 9.25
CA VAL A 66 11.91 6.66 9.81
C VAL A 66 10.59 6.05 10.23
N TYR A 67 10.20 5.01 9.54
CA TYR A 67 9.03 4.21 9.91
C TYR A 67 9.43 3.19 10.97
N MET A 68 8.52 2.89 11.88
CA MET A 68 8.78 1.95 12.97
C MET A 68 7.73 0.86 13.00
N GLU A 69 8.18 -0.36 13.24
CA GLU A 69 7.31 -1.50 13.49
C GLU A 69 7.84 -2.36 14.63
N MET A 70 7.01 -3.23 15.15
CA MET A 70 7.37 -4.24 16.12
C MET A 70 6.80 -5.59 15.71
N ASN A 71 7.63 -6.64 15.72
CA ASN A 71 7.12 -7.99 15.46
C ASN A 71 6.21 -8.45 16.59
N PRO A 72 5.19 -9.27 16.27
CA PRO A 72 4.39 -9.92 17.30
C PRO A 72 5.27 -10.67 18.31
N GLY A 73 5.05 -10.41 19.60
CA GLY A 73 5.77 -11.04 20.69
C GLY A 73 7.21 -10.54 20.91
N GLU A 74 7.63 -9.46 20.26
CA GLU A 74 8.93 -8.80 20.47
C GLU A 74 8.73 -7.41 21.09
N GLU A 75 9.64 -7.01 21.95
CA GLU A 75 9.66 -5.66 22.56
C GLU A 75 10.53 -4.68 21.78
N LYS A 76 11.29 -5.19 20.79
CA LYS A 76 12.22 -4.38 20.00
C LYS A 76 11.53 -3.73 18.82
N LEU A 77 11.57 -2.40 18.79
CA LEU A 77 11.20 -1.63 17.62
C LEU A 77 12.21 -1.82 16.48
N ILE A 78 11.70 -2.04 15.29
CA ILE A 78 12.45 -2.03 14.04
C ILE A 78 12.19 -0.68 13.38
N ALA A 79 13.25 0.07 13.11
CA ALA A 79 13.20 1.32 12.40
C ALA A 79 13.83 1.15 11.01
N ALA A 80 13.20 1.68 9.98
CA ALA A 80 13.75 1.66 8.63
C ALA A 80 13.32 2.90 7.84
N GLU A 81 14.21 3.37 6.99
CA GLU A 81 13.85 4.22 5.87
C GLU A 81 13.23 3.34 4.78
N VAL A 82 12.14 3.81 4.23
CA VAL A 82 11.40 3.11 3.17
C VAL A 82 11.29 4.03 1.97
N ASN A 83 11.54 3.50 0.79
CA ASN A 83 11.38 4.23 -0.47
C ASN A 83 10.70 3.34 -1.51
N VAL A 84 9.38 3.45 -1.61
CA VAL A 84 8.57 2.67 -2.56
C VAL A 84 8.57 3.38 -3.92
N THR A 85 9.63 3.16 -4.69
CA THR A 85 9.75 3.72 -6.05
C THR A 85 8.86 3.01 -7.06
N ASN A 86 8.61 3.66 -8.20
CA ASN A 86 7.84 3.05 -9.30
C ASN A 86 8.51 1.77 -9.84
N GLU A 87 9.85 1.70 -9.83
CA GLU A 87 10.60 0.52 -10.22
C GLU A 87 10.37 -0.65 -9.26
N LEU A 88 10.34 -0.37 -7.96
CA LEU A 88 10.00 -1.37 -6.94
C LEU A 88 8.57 -1.87 -7.12
N VAL A 89 7.62 -0.93 -7.31
CA VAL A 89 6.21 -1.24 -7.57
C VAL A 89 6.05 -2.14 -8.79
N GLU A 90 6.73 -1.82 -9.90
CA GLU A 90 6.70 -2.63 -11.13
C GLU A 90 7.22 -4.05 -10.88
N LYS A 91 8.35 -4.19 -10.16
CA LYS A 91 8.91 -5.51 -9.80
C LYS A 91 7.93 -6.34 -8.96
N ILE A 92 7.28 -5.71 -7.98
CA ILE A 92 6.29 -6.39 -7.12
C ILE A 92 5.11 -6.88 -7.96
N VAL A 93 4.54 -6.03 -8.82
CA VAL A 93 3.42 -6.39 -9.69
C VAL A 93 3.78 -7.54 -10.62
N LYS A 94 4.97 -7.49 -11.24
CA LYS A 94 5.49 -8.57 -12.10
C LYS A 94 5.60 -9.90 -11.36
N ASN A 95 6.17 -9.89 -10.15
CA ASN A 95 6.31 -11.11 -9.35
C ASN A 95 4.95 -11.63 -8.87
N ALA A 96 4.07 -10.77 -8.39
CA ALA A 96 2.72 -11.16 -7.97
C ALA A 96 1.93 -11.79 -9.12
N ALA A 97 2.04 -11.24 -10.34
CA ALA A 97 1.43 -11.81 -11.54
C ALA A 97 1.91 -13.22 -11.83
N SER A 98 3.22 -13.49 -11.75
CA SER A 98 3.79 -14.83 -11.94
C SER A 98 3.28 -15.84 -10.91
N LEU A 99 2.96 -15.38 -9.70
CA LEU A 99 2.41 -16.18 -8.61
C LEU A 99 0.87 -16.28 -8.66
N LYS A 100 0.23 -15.59 -9.61
CA LYS A 100 -1.25 -15.45 -9.71
C LYS A 100 -1.87 -14.87 -8.44
N CYS A 101 -1.16 -13.98 -7.77
CA CYS A 101 -1.56 -13.31 -6.56
C CYS A 101 -1.99 -11.85 -6.86
N PRO A 102 -3.06 -11.34 -6.26
CA PRO A 102 -3.42 -9.94 -6.37
C PRO A 102 -2.45 -9.04 -5.61
N VAL A 103 -2.35 -7.79 -6.06
CA VAL A 103 -1.64 -6.73 -5.38
C VAL A 103 -2.64 -5.74 -4.78
N LEU A 104 -2.60 -5.56 -3.47
CA LEU A 104 -3.38 -4.58 -2.73
C LEU A 104 -2.60 -3.27 -2.67
N VAL A 105 -3.24 -2.15 -2.99
CA VAL A 105 -2.53 -0.89 -3.18
C VAL A 105 -3.14 0.24 -2.35
N HIS A 106 -2.32 0.85 -1.48
CA HIS A 106 -2.56 2.22 -1.03
C HIS A 106 -2.01 3.14 -2.13
N ALA A 107 -2.91 3.67 -2.95
CA ALA A 107 -2.56 4.43 -4.14
C ALA A 107 -2.51 5.92 -3.81
N GLU A 108 -1.33 6.42 -3.49
CA GLU A 108 -1.08 7.84 -3.24
C GLU A 108 0.38 8.16 -3.60
N ASP A 109 0.61 9.19 -4.40
CA ASP A 109 1.96 9.53 -4.87
C ASP A 109 2.77 10.22 -3.77
N TYR A 110 3.85 9.57 -3.28
CA TYR A 110 4.65 10.09 -2.18
C TYR A 110 5.39 11.40 -2.53
N GLN A 111 5.81 11.59 -3.77
CA GLN A 111 6.52 12.80 -4.19
C GLN A 111 5.60 14.00 -4.14
N GLU A 112 4.38 13.85 -4.66
CA GLU A 112 3.36 14.88 -4.63
C GLU A 112 2.91 15.18 -3.19
N CYS A 113 2.70 14.15 -2.35
CA CYS A 113 2.38 14.32 -0.93
C CYS A 113 3.50 15.06 -0.18
N SER A 114 4.76 14.73 -0.45
CA SER A 114 5.91 15.42 0.15
C SER A 114 5.98 16.88 -0.28
N CYS A 115 5.72 17.17 -1.55
CA CYS A 115 5.64 18.53 -2.06
C CYS A 115 4.48 19.30 -1.42
N GLY A 116 3.29 18.70 -1.34
CA GLY A 116 2.13 19.28 -0.68
C GLY A 116 2.40 19.63 0.79
N MET A 117 2.99 18.70 1.55
CA MET A 117 3.37 18.95 2.95
C MET A 117 4.39 20.10 3.10
N LYS A 118 5.38 20.21 2.21
CA LYS A 118 6.34 21.31 2.22
C LYS A 118 5.62 22.65 1.96
N THR A 119 4.73 22.68 0.97
CA THR A 119 3.93 23.86 0.62
C THR A 119 3.08 24.36 1.78
N GLU A 120 2.40 23.44 2.49
CA GLU A 120 1.57 23.85 3.65
C GLU A 120 2.43 24.36 4.81
N LYS A 121 3.59 23.75 5.05
CA LYS A 121 4.56 24.26 6.05
C LYS A 121 5.08 25.66 5.70
N GLU A 122 5.40 25.94 4.44
CA GLU A 122 5.85 27.25 3.98
C GLU A 122 4.78 28.34 4.16
N LYS A 123 3.50 27.97 4.07
CA LYS A 123 2.37 28.86 4.37
C LYS A 123 2.11 29.03 5.88
N ASN A 124 2.85 28.35 6.74
CA ASN A 124 2.58 28.22 8.19
C ASN A 124 1.17 27.65 8.49
N HIS A 125 0.67 26.80 7.61
CA HIS A 125 -0.56 26.06 7.84
C HIS A 125 -0.23 24.76 8.60
N ASP A 126 -1.05 24.45 9.60
CA ASP A 126 -0.94 23.23 10.40
C ASP A 126 -2.32 22.60 10.65
N GLY A 127 -2.34 21.48 11.38
CA GLY A 127 -3.56 20.78 11.75
C GLY A 127 -4.20 19.96 10.63
N LEU A 128 -5.46 19.57 10.84
CA LEU A 128 -6.17 18.62 9.95
C LEU A 128 -6.46 19.20 8.57
N ASN A 129 -6.72 20.49 8.47
CA ASN A 129 -6.96 21.14 7.18
C ASN A 129 -5.70 21.10 6.30
N ALA A 130 -4.54 21.47 6.87
CA ALA A 130 -3.27 21.41 6.17
C ALA A 130 -2.93 19.98 5.75
N TRP A 131 -3.25 18.98 6.58
CA TRP A 131 -3.12 17.56 6.20
C TRP A 131 -3.97 17.22 4.97
N SER A 132 -5.24 17.62 4.95
CA SER A 132 -6.14 17.39 3.82
C SER A 132 -5.68 18.10 2.55
N GLU A 133 -5.28 19.38 2.64
CA GLU A 133 -4.81 20.17 1.50
C GLU A 133 -3.50 19.64 0.91
N SER A 134 -2.61 19.09 1.75
CA SER A 134 -1.36 18.48 1.30
C SER A 134 -1.53 17.16 0.54
N ARG A 135 -2.75 16.60 0.48
CA ARG A 135 -3.07 15.28 -0.09
C ARG A 135 -4.20 15.36 -1.11
N SER A 136 -3.90 16.01 -2.22
CA SER A 136 -4.89 16.22 -3.30
C SER A 136 -5.40 14.88 -3.87
N PRO A 137 -6.71 14.79 -4.19
CA PRO A 137 -7.27 13.64 -4.92
C PRO A 137 -6.56 13.30 -6.23
N ASN A 138 -5.84 14.26 -6.83
CA ASN A 138 -5.00 14.02 -8.02
C ASN A 138 -3.87 13.04 -7.74
N PHE A 139 -3.32 13.02 -6.53
CA PHE A 139 -2.19 12.15 -6.17
C PHE A 139 -2.65 10.68 -6.11
N GLU A 140 -3.86 10.45 -5.61
CA GLU A 140 -4.51 9.14 -5.66
C GLU A 140 -4.76 8.71 -7.12
N ALA A 141 -5.36 9.56 -7.93
CA ALA A 141 -5.66 9.26 -9.34
C ALA A 141 -4.40 9.00 -10.18
N LYS A 142 -3.30 9.71 -9.94
CA LYS A 142 -1.99 9.50 -10.60
C LYS A 142 -1.42 8.11 -10.27
N SER A 143 -1.41 7.75 -8.99
CA SER A 143 -0.93 6.44 -8.56
C SER A 143 -1.78 5.30 -9.11
N ILE A 144 -3.11 5.47 -9.18
CA ILE A 144 -4.02 4.52 -9.81
C ILE A 144 -3.65 4.28 -11.28
N GLN A 145 -3.35 5.33 -12.02
CA GLN A 145 -2.93 5.19 -13.42
C GLN A 145 -1.65 4.36 -13.53
N ILE A 146 -0.61 4.70 -12.77
CA ILE A 146 0.70 4.02 -12.80
C ILE A 146 0.54 2.53 -12.49
N ILE A 147 -0.13 2.19 -11.41
CA ILE A 147 -0.27 0.78 -11.01
C ILE A 147 -1.15 -0.02 -11.99
N CYS A 148 -2.15 0.61 -12.61
CA CYS A 148 -2.98 -0.02 -13.63
C CYS A 148 -2.21 -0.29 -14.92
N GLU A 149 -1.27 0.56 -15.30
CA GLU A 149 -0.37 0.31 -16.44
C GLU A 149 0.46 -0.96 -16.20
N TYR A 150 1.05 -1.12 -15.01
CA TYR A 150 1.76 -2.34 -14.64
C TYR A 150 0.83 -3.55 -14.53
N GLY A 151 -0.38 -3.38 -13.96
CA GLY A 151 -1.39 -4.44 -13.90
C GLY A 151 -1.75 -5.00 -15.28
N ARG A 152 -1.95 -4.14 -16.28
CA ARG A 152 -2.18 -4.55 -17.68
C ARG A 152 -0.94 -5.21 -18.30
N LYS A 153 0.22 -4.59 -18.11
CA LYS A 153 1.49 -5.08 -18.69
C LYS A 153 1.80 -6.51 -18.28
N TYR A 154 1.50 -6.88 -17.05
CA TYR A 154 1.83 -8.20 -16.49
C TYR A 154 0.61 -9.11 -16.25
N ASP A 155 -0.58 -8.67 -16.66
CA ASP A 155 -1.87 -9.37 -16.40
C ASP A 155 -2.12 -9.63 -14.91
N CYS A 156 -1.69 -8.71 -14.05
CA CYS A 156 -1.86 -8.77 -12.61
C CYS A 156 -3.20 -8.21 -12.16
N GLN A 157 -3.82 -8.85 -11.19
CA GLN A 157 -5.02 -8.35 -10.52
C GLN A 157 -4.65 -7.28 -9.50
N ILE A 158 -5.26 -6.09 -9.62
CA ILE A 158 -5.04 -4.96 -8.72
C ILE A 158 -6.25 -4.78 -7.82
N TYR A 159 -6.01 -4.60 -6.54
CA TYR A 159 -7.02 -4.35 -5.53
C TYR A 159 -6.75 -2.99 -4.86
N PHE A 160 -7.57 -2.00 -5.13
CA PHE A 160 -7.46 -0.70 -4.48
C PHE A 160 -8.19 -0.73 -3.14
N VAL A 161 -7.47 -0.49 -2.05
CA VAL A 161 -8.01 -0.39 -0.71
C VAL A 161 -8.48 1.04 -0.42
N HIS A 162 -9.53 1.19 0.40
CA HIS A 162 -9.99 2.46 0.97
C HIS A 162 -10.01 3.67 0.01
N ILE A 163 -10.53 3.52 -1.20
CA ILE A 163 -10.68 4.65 -2.14
C ILE A 163 -11.60 5.72 -1.56
N GLY A 164 -11.09 6.96 -1.47
CA GLY A 164 -11.73 8.07 -0.78
C GLY A 164 -12.20 9.20 -1.69
N SER A 165 -11.80 9.26 -2.97
CA SER A 165 -12.14 10.38 -3.83
C SER A 165 -12.93 9.99 -5.08
N LYS A 166 -13.81 10.92 -5.53
CA LYS A 166 -14.54 10.77 -6.79
C LYS A 166 -13.59 10.68 -7.98
N LEU A 167 -12.52 11.49 -7.97
CA LEU A 167 -11.52 11.52 -9.05
C LEU A 167 -10.81 10.18 -9.20
N ALA A 168 -10.42 9.55 -8.08
CA ALA A 168 -9.84 8.22 -8.05
C ALA A 168 -10.82 7.18 -8.62
N LEU A 169 -12.09 7.23 -8.20
CA LEU A 169 -13.12 6.31 -8.70
C LEU A 169 -13.35 6.47 -10.20
N ASP A 170 -13.37 7.69 -10.72
CA ASP A 170 -13.53 7.94 -12.15
C ASP A 170 -12.29 7.43 -12.93
N LYS A 171 -11.08 7.60 -12.40
CA LYS A 171 -9.86 7.01 -12.96
C LYS A 171 -9.91 5.49 -12.98
N ILE A 172 -10.36 4.86 -11.90
CA ILE A 172 -10.53 3.39 -11.84
C ILE A 172 -11.51 2.89 -12.91
N LYS A 173 -12.64 3.59 -13.11
CA LYS A 173 -13.61 3.24 -14.16
C LYS A 173 -12.98 3.33 -15.55
N GLU A 174 -12.16 4.35 -15.81
CA GLU A 174 -11.39 4.50 -17.05
C GLU A 174 -10.43 3.32 -17.26
N GLU A 175 -9.64 3.00 -16.23
CA GLU A 175 -8.65 1.92 -16.30
C GLU A 175 -9.29 0.53 -16.45
N LYS A 176 -10.47 0.30 -15.85
CA LYS A 176 -11.25 -0.92 -16.08
C LYS A 176 -11.66 -1.06 -17.55
N LYS A 177 -12.09 0.04 -18.20
CA LYS A 177 -12.42 0.02 -19.63
C LYS A 177 -11.23 -0.30 -20.52
N LYS A 178 -10.01 0.00 -20.08
CA LYS A 178 -8.75 -0.36 -20.78
C LYS A 178 -8.34 -1.83 -20.55
N GLY A 179 -9.13 -2.60 -19.78
CA GLY A 179 -8.92 -4.03 -19.56
C GLY A 179 -8.12 -4.40 -18.30
N THR A 180 -7.85 -3.44 -17.40
CA THR A 180 -7.20 -3.76 -16.13
C THR A 180 -8.14 -4.56 -15.23
N LYS A 181 -7.64 -5.65 -14.63
CA LYS A 181 -8.37 -6.47 -13.66
C LYS A 181 -8.35 -5.77 -12.30
N ILE A 182 -9.43 -5.07 -11.94
CA ILE A 182 -9.48 -4.22 -10.74
C ILE A 182 -10.60 -4.63 -9.81
N PHE A 183 -10.27 -4.74 -8.50
CA PHE A 183 -11.19 -4.71 -7.38
C PHE A 183 -11.01 -3.42 -6.59
N VAL A 184 -12.05 -2.97 -5.91
CA VAL A 184 -12.07 -1.68 -5.21
C VAL A 184 -12.84 -1.82 -3.91
N GLU A 185 -12.32 -1.26 -2.85
CA GLU A 185 -13.07 -1.05 -1.61
C GLU A 185 -13.03 0.42 -1.19
N THR A 186 -13.98 0.81 -0.37
CA THR A 186 -14.01 2.07 0.36
C THR A 186 -14.29 1.80 1.83
N CYS A 187 -14.19 2.81 2.67
CA CYS A 187 -14.47 2.70 4.09
C CYS A 187 -15.87 3.23 4.42
N PRO A 188 -16.62 2.61 5.34
CA PRO A 188 -17.95 3.08 5.72
C PRO A 188 -17.97 4.53 6.20
N HIS A 189 -16.94 4.97 6.93
CA HIS A 189 -16.84 6.34 7.41
C HIS A 189 -16.62 7.36 6.29
N TYR A 190 -16.07 6.98 5.12
CA TYR A 190 -15.97 7.87 3.95
C TYR A 190 -17.34 8.18 3.31
N LEU A 191 -18.36 7.37 3.63
CA LEU A 191 -19.73 7.59 3.16
C LEU A 191 -20.57 8.46 4.12
N THR A 192 -20.09 8.72 5.32
CA THR A 192 -20.85 9.36 6.41
C THR A 192 -20.16 10.57 7.02
N LEU A 193 -18.84 10.68 6.88
CA LEU A 193 -18.04 11.78 7.44
C LEU A 193 -17.39 12.59 6.32
N SER A 194 -17.10 13.86 6.60
CA SER A 194 -16.30 14.75 5.76
C SER A 194 -15.24 15.46 6.60
N HIS A 195 -14.37 16.23 5.97
CA HIS A 195 -13.39 17.06 6.68
C HIS A 195 -14.04 18.25 7.45
N GLU A 196 -15.33 18.47 7.24
CA GLU A 196 -16.11 19.52 7.95
C GLU A 196 -16.83 18.95 9.19
N THR A 197 -16.84 17.63 9.38
CA THR A 197 -17.41 16.93 10.53
C THR A 197 -16.32 16.55 11.51
#